data_eb13a7892982c1374a65235e734f219a
#
_entry.id   eb13a7892982c1374a65235e734f219a
#
_cell.length_a   1.000
_cell.length_b   1.000
_cell.length_c   1.000
_cell.angle_alpha   90.00
_cell.angle_beta   90.00
_cell.angle_gamma   90.00
#
_symmetry.space_group_name_H-M   'P 1'
#
loop_
_entity.id
_entity.type
_entity.pdbx_description
1 polymer ?
#
loop_
_entity_poly.entity_id
_entity_poly.type
_entity_poly.pdbx_seq_one_letter_code
_entity_poly.pdbx_strand_id
1 'polypeptide(L)'
;SRRQRQMCIRDSVGTVTIDTSEHLSKLLKKEGIRHQVLNAKYHAKEAEIISEAGKKGAVTIATNMAGRGTDIKLEEGVQELGGLKIIGTERHESRRIDNQLRGRAGRQGDPGASRFYLALEDDLMRLFVPETTMKMFDALGLPDDEPIEHKILSKAIERAQTKVESNNFGIRKHLLEYDKIMNDQREVIYGERFKVLKNENLRDNVLRMTKNTITKAVTNATNGIEYAEDWNLAAMMDHLSTIIPFEEVEFTKEEQQNLSADSLIDLLYSKAVELYEGKEAELGEQLREIERVIMLKVIDQKWMDHLDNMDQMRQGINLQAYGQRDPLIEYRFLSFDIFEEMTENIQEETVKALFHIRVQPHQEIKREAVVKVTATNHKDESLGAQPVVKKEKVGRNDLCPCGLSLIHISEPTRH
;
A
#
# COMPACT_ATOMS: atom_id res chain seq x y z
N SER A 1 -43.09 11.29 32.75
CA SER A 1 -44.07 10.96 32.07
C SER A 1 -44.17 10.67 30.55
N ARG A 2 -44.61 11.52 29.65
CA ARG A 2 -44.71 11.18 28.20
C ARG A 2 -43.34 11.03 27.51
N ARG A 3 -42.32 11.76 27.94
CA ARG A 3 -40.93 11.64 27.41
C ARG A 3 -40.27 10.29 27.76
N GLN A 4 -40.54 9.74 28.96
CA GLN A 4 -40.02 8.42 29.35
C GLN A 4 -40.66 7.27 28.63
N ARG A 5 -41.93 7.38 28.16
CA ARG A 5 -42.60 6.31 27.39
C ARG A 5 -42.09 6.16 25.97
N GLN A 6 -41.46 7.16 25.37
CA GLN A 6 -40.90 7.06 24.02
C GLN A 6 -39.53 6.43 23.97
N MET A 7 -38.75 6.42 25.08
CA MET A 7 -37.43 5.79 25.15
C MET A 7 -37.45 4.28 25.46
N CYS A 8 -38.60 3.70 25.73
CA CYS A 8 -38.67 2.30 26.20
C CYS A 8 -38.98 1.29 25.11
N ILE A 9 -38.95 1.66 23.80
CA ILE A 9 -39.49 0.79 22.75
C ILE A 9 -38.42 0.21 21.83
N ARG A 10 -37.13 0.36 22.05
CA ARG A 10 -36.00 -0.11 21.23
C ARG A 10 -35.37 1.01 20.43
N ASP A 11 -34.33 1.47 20.95
CA ASP A 11 -33.58 2.53 20.30
C ASP A 11 -32.19 2.03 19.90
N SER A 12 -31.85 2.12 18.62
CA SER A 12 -30.48 2.00 18.16
C SER A 12 -29.95 3.41 17.91
N VAL A 13 -28.96 3.80 18.72
CA VAL A 13 -28.36 5.14 18.66
C VAL A 13 -27.11 5.05 17.81
N GLY A 14 -27.11 5.75 16.66
CA GLY A 14 -25.96 5.86 15.77
C GLY A 14 -25.10 7.06 16.13
N THR A 15 -23.81 6.82 16.36
CA THR A 15 -22.80 7.86 16.62
C THR A 15 -21.75 7.86 15.52
N VAL A 16 -21.13 9.01 15.27
CA VAL A 16 -20.09 9.16 14.25
C VAL A 16 -18.74 8.64 14.76
N THR A 17 -18.38 8.96 16.00
CA THR A 17 -17.09 8.59 16.60
C THR A 17 -17.24 7.60 17.75
N ILE A 18 -16.13 6.95 18.10
CA ILE A 18 -16.05 6.06 19.27
C ILE A 18 -16.19 6.89 20.55
N ASP A 19 -15.55 8.06 20.59
CA ASP A 19 -15.58 8.94 21.76
C ASP A 19 -17.00 9.43 22.07
N THR A 20 -17.76 9.82 21.06
CA THR A 20 -19.18 10.18 21.20
C THR A 20 -19.99 8.98 21.73
N SER A 21 -19.71 7.75 21.26
CA SER A 21 -20.39 6.54 21.77
C SER A 21 -20.10 6.26 23.24
N GLU A 22 -18.86 6.44 23.67
CA GLU A 22 -18.46 6.26 25.07
C GLU A 22 -19.01 7.37 25.97
N HIS A 23 -19.00 8.62 25.48
CA HIS A 23 -19.59 9.75 26.22
C HIS A 23 -21.09 9.52 26.45
N LEU A 24 -21.82 9.18 25.41
CA LEU A 24 -23.25 8.88 25.51
C LEU A 24 -23.52 7.69 26.43
N SER A 25 -22.69 6.65 26.40
CA SER A 25 -22.77 5.51 27.30
C SER A 25 -22.63 5.94 28.76
N LYS A 26 -21.70 6.85 29.07
CA LYS A 26 -21.56 7.41 30.45
C LYS A 26 -22.80 8.16 30.89
N LEU A 27 -23.39 8.95 29.99
CA LEU A 27 -24.61 9.71 30.29
C LEU A 27 -25.82 8.77 30.55
N LEU A 28 -26.03 7.76 29.69
CA LEU A 28 -27.11 6.79 29.84
C LEU A 28 -26.96 5.94 31.11
N LYS A 29 -25.71 5.61 31.50
CA LYS A 29 -25.44 4.94 32.79
C LYS A 29 -25.82 5.81 33.96
N LYS A 30 -25.54 7.13 33.91
CA LYS A 30 -25.90 8.09 34.94
C LYS A 30 -27.42 8.21 35.11
N GLU A 31 -28.16 8.13 34.00
CA GLU A 31 -29.64 8.13 33.99
C GLU A 31 -30.25 6.75 34.30
N GLY A 32 -29.44 5.72 34.56
CA GLY A 32 -29.93 4.39 34.91
C GLY A 32 -30.51 3.59 33.74
N ILE A 33 -30.24 3.98 32.48
CA ILE A 33 -30.74 3.32 31.27
C ILE A 33 -29.79 2.16 30.91
N ARG A 34 -30.34 0.95 30.90
CA ARG A 34 -29.58 -0.25 30.42
C ARG A 34 -29.35 -0.16 28.92
N HIS A 35 -28.11 -0.29 28.51
CA HIS A 35 -27.73 -0.24 27.09
C HIS A 35 -26.49 -1.07 26.82
N GLN A 36 -26.29 -1.42 25.56
CA GLN A 36 -25.09 -2.07 25.05
C GLN A 36 -24.36 -1.12 24.10
N VAL A 37 -23.02 -1.20 24.07
CA VAL A 37 -22.18 -0.38 23.20
C VAL A 37 -21.50 -1.27 22.18
N LEU A 38 -21.70 -0.96 20.90
CA LEU A 38 -21.15 -1.64 19.77
C LEU A 38 -20.20 -0.69 19.02
N ASN A 39 -18.92 -0.83 19.24
CA ASN A 39 -17.87 -0.07 18.56
C ASN A 39 -16.69 -0.97 18.22
N ALA A 40 -15.70 -0.42 17.51
CA ALA A 40 -14.53 -1.18 17.04
C ALA A 40 -13.68 -1.84 18.14
N LYS A 41 -13.87 -1.44 19.42
CA LYS A 41 -13.16 -2.05 20.55
C LYS A 41 -13.77 -3.41 20.99
N TYR A 42 -15.00 -3.73 20.58
CA TYR A 42 -15.75 -4.90 21.07
C TYR A 42 -16.12 -5.90 19.98
N HIS A 43 -15.29 -6.08 18.95
CA HIS A 43 -15.55 -7.00 17.83
C HIS A 43 -15.93 -8.42 18.24
N ALA A 44 -15.29 -8.96 19.29
CA ALA A 44 -15.55 -10.33 19.74
C ALA A 44 -16.99 -10.57 20.23
N LYS A 45 -17.70 -9.51 20.66
CA LYS A 45 -19.08 -9.55 21.17
C LYS A 45 -20.11 -9.00 20.19
N GLU A 46 -19.69 -8.61 19.00
CA GLU A 46 -20.53 -7.93 18.02
C GLU A 46 -21.79 -8.72 17.67
N ALA A 47 -21.62 -10.02 17.37
CA ALA A 47 -22.75 -10.89 16.99
C ALA A 47 -23.75 -11.07 18.15
N GLU A 48 -23.28 -11.17 19.38
CA GLU A 48 -24.11 -11.30 20.57
C GLU A 48 -24.92 -10.02 20.81
N ILE A 49 -24.26 -8.86 20.77
CA ILE A 49 -24.91 -7.54 20.94
C ILE A 49 -25.98 -7.31 19.88
N ILE A 50 -25.69 -7.65 18.62
CA ILE A 50 -26.64 -7.47 17.51
C ILE A 50 -27.84 -8.40 17.66
N SER A 51 -27.65 -9.63 18.10
CA SER A 51 -28.76 -10.57 18.34
C SER A 51 -29.73 -10.08 19.41
N GLU A 52 -29.23 -9.28 20.36
CA GLU A 52 -30.04 -8.69 21.42
C GLU A 52 -30.68 -7.34 21.05
N ALA A 53 -30.12 -6.64 20.04
CA ALA A 53 -30.59 -5.31 19.64
C ALA A 53 -32.05 -5.28 19.14
N GLY A 54 -32.58 -6.43 18.69
CA GLY A 54 -33.99 -6.59 18.26
C GLY A 54 -35.00 -6.89 19.36
N LYS A 55 -34.56 -7.09 20.60
CA LYS A 55 -35.43 -7.44 21.73
C LYS A 55 -36.17 -6.22 22.28
N LYS A 56 -37.33 -6.45 22.90
CA LYS A 56 -38.13 -5.40 23.55
C LYS A 56 -37.36 -4.75 24.70
N GLY A 57 -37.26 -3.41 24.69
CA GLY A 57 -36.56 -2.65 25.70
C GLY A 57 -35.03 -2.58 25.53
N ALA A 58 -34.48 -3.15 24.48
CA ALA A 58 -33.05 -3.06 24.20
C ALA A 58 -32.68 -1.65 23.71
N VAL A 59 -31.58 -1.10 24.24
CA VAL A 59 -30.96 0.14 23.76
C VAL A 59 -29.54 -0.20 23.33
N THR A 60 -29.20 0.08 22.08
CA THR A 60 -27.88 -0.19 21.54
C THR A 60 -27.25 1.10 21.01
N ILE A 61 -26.06 1.45 21.50
CA ILE A 61 -25.27 2.55 20.96
C ILE A 61 -24.28 1.91 19.96
N ALA A 62 -24.35 2.30 18.69
CA ALA A 62 -23.48 1.74 17.65
C ALA A 62 -22.77 2.85 16.88
N THR A 63 -21.46 2.70 16.67
CA THR A 63 -20.78 3.51 15.66
C THR A 63 -21.23 3.06 14.27
N ASN A 64 -21.16 3.95 13.31
CA ASN A 64 -21.70 3.73 11.97
C ASN A 64 -21.22 2.46 11.27
N MET A 65 -19.94 2.09 11.48
CA MET A 65 -19.34 0.91 10.85
C MET A 65 -19.67 -0.39 11.57
N ALA A 66 -20.01 -0.34 12.85
CA ALA A 66 -20.29 -1.51 13.68
C ALA A 66 -21.64 -2.16 13.29
N GLY A 67 -21.67 -3.47 13.21
CA GLY A 67 -22.85 -4.23 12.78
C GLY A 67 -23.13 -4.16 11.29
N ARG A 68 -22.19 -3.75 10.43
CA ARG A 68 -22.36 -3.75 9.00
C ARG A 68 -22.35 -5.18 8.47
N GLY A 69 -23.38 -5.53 7.64
CA GLY A 69 -23.51 -6.87 7.09
C GLY A 69 -24.28 -7.85 7.96
N THR A 70 -24.54 -7.51 9.23
CA THR A 70 -25.35 -8.34 10.13
C THR A 70 -26.79 -7.83 10.20
N ASP A 71 -27.75 -8.73 10.16
CA ASP A 71 -29.17 -8.39 10.21
C ASP A 71 -29.68 -8.36 11.67
N ILE A 72 -30.45 -7.32 12.00
CA ILE A 72 -31.11 -7.19 13.30
C ILE A 72 -32.50 -7.82 13.17
N LYS A 73 -32.68 -9.00 13.74
CA LYS A 73 -33.99 -9.69 13.77
C LYS A 73 -34.82 -9.12 14.92
N LEU A 74 -36.05 -8.75 14.60
CA LEU A 74 -36.98 -8.26 15.62
C LEU A 74 -37.65 -9.44 16.35
N GLU A 75 -37.80 -9.32 17.66
CA GLU A 75 -38.53 -10.27 18.50
C GLU A 75 -40.04 -10.19 18.18
N GLU A 76 -40.79 -11.27 18.42
CA GLU A 76 -42.24 -11.30 18.21
C GLU A 76 -42.96 -10.21 19.00
N GLY A 77 -43.94 -9.56 18.37
CA GLY A 77 -44.68 -8.43 18.97
C GLY A 77 -43.97 -7.08 18.89
N VAL A 78 -42.74 -7.07 18.38
CA VAL A 78 -41.90 -5.89 18.22
C VAL A 78 -42.35 -5.07 17.02
N GLN A 79 -42.79 -5.72 15.97
CA GLN A 79 -43.35 -5.10 14.76
C GLN A 79 -44.65 -4.33 15.07
N GLU A 80 -45.52 -4.88 15.90
CA GLU A 80 -46.78 -4.23 16.33
C GLU A 80 -46.56 -2.93 17.11
N LEU A 81 -45.39 -2.82 17.80
CA LEU A 81 -44.98 -1.63 18.53
C LEU A 81 -44.28 -0.58 17.65
N GLY A 82 -44.25 -0.79 16.31
CA GLY A 82 -43.66 0.15 15.35
C GLY A 82 -42.18 -0.14 14.97
N GLY A 83 -41.69 -1.34 15.26
CA GLY A 83 -40.37 -1.80 14.80
C GLY A 83 -39.17 -1.08 15.47
N LEU A 84 -38.00 -1.13 14.88
CA LEU A 84 -36.76 -0.54 15.38
C LEU A 84 -36.77 0.99 15.17
N LYS A 85 -36.39 1.74 16.19
CA LYS A 85 -36.20 3.19 16.10
C LYS A 85 -34.72 3.53 16.06
N ILE A 86 -34.31 4.25 15.04
CA ILE A 86 -32.95 4.73 14.87
C ILE A 86 -32.87 6.18 15.32
N ILE A 87 -31.92 6.47 16.19
CA ILE A 87 -31.59 7.82 16.66
C ILE A 87 -30.19 8.13 16.17
N GLY A 88 -30.04 9.11 15.27
CA GLY A 88 -28.73 9.66 14.90
C GLY A 88 -28.39 10.85 15.79
N THR A 89 -27.21 10.89 16.36
CA THR A 89 -26.74 12.00 17.20
C THR A 89 -26.13 13.14 16.38
N GLU A 90 -25.69 12.81 15.17
CA GLU A 90 -25.03 13.72 14.23
C GLU A 90 -25.32 13.29 12.80
N ARG A 91 -25.06 14.15 11.80
CA ARG A 91 -25.03 13.78 10.40
C ARG A 91 -23.62 13.38 9.98
N HIS A 92 -23.55 12.36 9.16
CA HIS A 92 -22.31 11.99 8.52
C HIS A 92 -21.97 12.91 7.35
N GLU A 93 -20.73 12.91 6.92
CA GLU A 93 -20.26 13.66 5.75
C GLU A 93 -20.98 13.26 4.45
N SER A 94 -21.54 12.05 4.39
CA SER A 94 -22.21 11.51 3.21
C SER A 94 -23.64 11.09 3.53
N ARG A 95 -24.58 11.55 2.69
CA ARG A 95 -25.99 11.13 2.75
C ARG A 95 -26.17 9.61 2.63
N ARG A 96 -25.29 8.96 1.88
CA ARG A 96 -25.30 7.49 1.73
C ARG A 96 -25.08 6.79 3.08
N ILE A 97 -24.22 7.31 3.90
CA ILE A 97 -23.94 6.76 5.25
C ILE A 97 -25.15 6.96 6.16
N ASP A 98 -25.76 8.14 6.14
CA ASP A 98 -27.01 8.40 6.87
C ASP A 98 -28.12 7.44 6.44
N ASN A 99 -28.26 7.16 5.14
CA ASN A 99 -29.24 6.23 4.63
C ASN A 99 -28.93 4.78 5.04
N GLN A 100 -27.65 4.39 5.17
CA GLN A 100 -27.29 3.08 5.73
C GLN A 100 -27.72 2.96 7.20
N LEU A 101 -27.55 4.03 7.98
CA LEU A 101 -28.04 4.04 9.35
C LEU A 101 -29.56 3.96 9.41
N ARG A 102 -30.27 4.77 8.63
CA ARG A 102 -31.75 4.72 8.53
C ARG A 102 -32.24 3.35 8.08
N GLY A 103 -31.55 2.73 7.11
CA GLY A 103 -31.94 1.43 6.55
C GLY A 103 -31.83 0.27 7.52
N ARG A 104 -31.28 0.47 8.72
CA ARG A 104 -31.34 -0.53 9.79
C ARG A 104 -32.73 -0.67 10.39
N ALA A 105 -33.56 0.36 10.29
CA ALA A 105 -34.91 0.38 10.86
C ALA A 105 -35.97 -0.36 10.02
N GLY A 106 -35.77 -0.58 8.74
CA GLY A 106 -36.80 -1.10 7.86
C GLY A 106 -36.35 -2.35 7.09
N ARG A 107 -35.55 -3.20 7.67
CA ARG A 107 -35.07 -4.42 7.02
C ARG A 107 -36.19 -5.43 6.83
N GLN A 108 -36.17 -6.14 5.72
CA GLN A 108 -37.13 -7.18 5.36
C GLN A 108 -38.58 -6.73 5.35
N GLY A 109 -38.86 -5.42 5.18
CA GLY A 109 -40.23 -4.88 5.18
C GLY A 109 -40.78 -4.58 6.57
N ASP A 110 -39.96 -4.72 7.64
CA ASP A 110 -40.37 -4.40 8.99
C ASP A 110 -40.69 -2.91 9.15
N PRO A 111 -41.71 -2.56 9.98
CA PRO A 111 -41.92 -1.17 10.34
C PRO A 111 -40.73 -0.62 11.12
N GLY A 112 -40.46 0.68 11.00
CA GLY A 112 -39.37 1.34 11.71
C GLY A 112 -39.44 2.84 11.60
N ALA A 113 -38.72 3.53 12.47
CA ALA A 113 -38.63 4.98 12.46
C ALA A 113 -37.19 5.44 12.60
N SER A 114 -36.85 6.58 12.02
CA SER A 114 -35.53 7.19 12.21
C SER A 114 -35.67 8.69 12.50
N ARG A 115 -34.86 9.17 13.43
CA ARG A 115 -34.77 10.60 13.76
C ARG A 115 -33.33 11.00 14.02
N PHE A 116 -32.91 12.12 13.47
CA PHE A 116 -31.61 12.72 13.74
C PHE A 116 -31.77 13.91 14.65
N TYR A 117 -30.93 14.01 15.66
CA TYR A 117 -30.78 15.15 16.54
C TYR A 117 -29.44 15.79 16.21
N LEU A 118 -29.45 17.05 15.84
CA LEU A 118 -28.30 17.78 15.36
C LEU A 118 -28.10 19.04 16.19
N ALA A 119 -26.86 19.41 16.41
CA ALA A 119 -26.48 20.69 16.98
C ALA A 119 -25.91 21.60 15.86
N LEU A 120 -26.03 22.91 16.06
CA LEU A 120 -25.44 23.89 15.13
C LEU A 120 -23.91 23.88 15.21
N GLU A 121 -23.37 23.41 16.33
CA GLU A 121 -21.96 23.23 16.64
C GLU A 121 -21.35 21.98 15.99
N ASP A 122 -22.17 21.07 15.46
CA ASP A 122 -21.69 19.87 14.76
C ASP A 122 -20.76 20.28 13.61
N ASP A 123 -19.66 19.51 13.40
CA ASP A 123 -18.61 19.83 12.43
C ASP A 123 -19.15 20.07 11.01
N LEU A 124 -20.12 19.28 10.56
CA LEU A 124 -20.75 19.45 9.26
C LEU A 124 -21.45 20.82 9.14
N MET A 125 -22.10 21.26 10.22
CA MET A 125 -22.80 22.54 10.26
C MET A 125 -21.81 23.70 10.31
N ARG A 126 -20.83 23.64 11.21
CA ARG A 126 -19.81 24.67 11.41
C ARG A 126 -18.96 24.94 10.18
N LEU A 127 -18.55 23.89 9.44
CA LEU A 127 -17.63 24.03 8.31
C LEU A 127 -18.32 24.38 7.00
N PHE A 128 -19.58 24.02 6.80
CA PHE A 128 -20.21 24.08 5.49
C PHE A 128 -21.51 24.87 5.43
N VAL A 129 -22.11 25.23 6.57
CA VAL A 129 -23.27 26.11 6.61
C VAL A 129 -22.79 27.57 6.64
N PRO A 130 -23.30 28.45 5.77
CA PRO A 130 -22.92 29.86 5.77
C PRO A 130 -23.23 30.55 7.11
N GLU A 131 -22.31 31.38 7.60
CA GLU A 131 -22.51 32.17 8.83
C GLU A 131 -23.80 33.01 8.81
N THR A 132 -24.23 33.47 7.63
CA THR A 132 -25.47 34.21 7.48
C THR A 132 -26.69 33.37 7.89
N THR A 133 -26.66 32.07 7.61
CA THR A 133 -27.72 31.14 7.99
C THR A 133 -27.67 30.86 9.49
N MET A 134 -26.49 30.74 10.07
CA MET A 134 -26.30 30.59 11.53
C MET A 134 -26.81 31.80 12.26
N LYS A 135 -26.38 33.02 11.87
CA LYS A 135 -26.84 34.29 12.47
C LYS A 135 -28.35 34.51 12.34
N MET A 136 -28.95 33.98 11.25
CA MET A 136 -30.40 34.06 11.09
C MET A 136 -31.14 33.21 12.14
N PHE A 137 -30.60 32.02 12.48
CA PHE A 137 -31.17 31.19 13.53
C PHE A 137 -30.96 31.79 14.92
N ASP A 138 -29.78 32.37 15.22
CA ASP A 138 -29.48 33.08 16.45
C ASP A 138 -30.43 34.29 16.64
N ALA A 139 -30.70 35.01 15.55
CA ALA A 139 -31.61 36.17 15.55
C ALA A 139 -33.10 35.82 15.76
N LEU A 140 -33.48 34.55 15.51
CA LEU A 140 -34.85 34.08 15.79
C LEU A 140 -35.15 33.94 17.28
N GLY A 141 -34.13 34.07 18.15
CA GLY A 141 -34.30 34.10 19.62
C GLY A 141 -34.99 32.87 20.19
N LEU A 142 -34.82 31.72 19.57
CA LEU A 142 -35.43 30.47 20.01
C LEU A 142 -34.75 30.02 21.32
N PRO A 143 -35.52 29.51 22.29
CA PRO A 143 -34.93 28.94 23.50
C PRO A 143 -34.01 27.77 23.15
N ASP A 144 -32.86 27.66 23.82
CA ASP A 144 -31.83 26.63 23.61
C ASP A 144 -32.38 25.19 23.70
N ASP A 145 -33.51 24.99 24.40
CA ASP A 145 -34.14 23.69 24.60
C ASP A 145 -35.22 23.32 23.57
N GLU A 146 -35.59 24.21 22.64
CA GLU A 146 -36.63 23.93 21.65
C GLU A 146 -36.03 23.36 20.34
N PRO A 147 -36.53 22.20 19.87
CA PRO A 147 -36.04 21.62 18.58
C PRO A 147 -36.55 22.44 17.41
N ILE A 148 -35.61 22.90 16.57
CA ILE A 148 -35.93 23.65 15.35
C ILE A 148 -36.23 22.65 14.21
N GLU A 149 -37.50 22.50 13.84
CA GLU A 149 -37.91 21.68 12.70
C GLU A 149 -38.26 22.56 11.50
N HIS A 150 -37.28 22.90 10.67
CA HIS A 150 -37.52 23.74 9.51
C HIS A 150 -36.92 23.16 8.21
N LYS A 151 -37.69 23.21 7.11
CA LYS A 151 -37.29 22.68 5.80
C LYS A 151 -36.02 23.35 5.24
N ILE A 152 -35.77 24.61 5.59
CA ILE A 152 -34.56 25.35 5.19
C ILE A 152 -33.31 24.70 5.79
N LEU A 153 -33.38 24.32 7.06
CA LEU A 153 -32.26 23.65 7.75
C LEU A 153 -31.93 22.30 7.09
N SER A 154 -32.96 21.50 6.80
CA SER A 154 -32.76 20.21 6.10
C SER A 154 -32.10 20.41 4.74
N LYS A 155 -32.50 21.44 3.97
CA LYS A 155 -31.87 21.75 2.69
C LYS A 155 -30.43 22.27 2.86
N ALA A 156 -30.15 23.04 3.91
CA ALA A 156 -28.79 23.52 4.17
C ALA A 156 -27.84 22.33 4.50
N ILE A 157 -28.30 21.38 5.31
CA ILE A 157 -27.56 20.15 5.63
C ILE A 157 -27.30 19.33 4.36
N GLU A 158 -28.32 19.11 3.52
CA GLU A 158 -28.14 18.38 2.26
C GLU A 158 -27.12 19.05 1.32
N ARG A 159 -27.13 20.37 1.23
CA ARG A 159 -26.12 21.13 0.45
C ARG A 159 -24.72 21.01 1.05
N ALA A 160 -24.61 21.06 2.38
CA ALA A 160 -23.35 20.87 3.09
C ALA A 160 -22.77 19.47 2.78
N GLN A 161 -23.57 18.42 2.94
CA GLN A 161 -23.17 17.04 2.61
C GLN A 161 -22.73 16.92 1.13
N THR A 162 -23.50 17.47 0.20
CA THR A 162 -23.15 17.43 -1.24
C THR A 162 -21.81 18.13 -1.49
N LYS A 163 -21.52 19.24 -0.80
CA LYS A 163 -20.25 19.97 -0.94
C LYS A 163 -19.08 19.13 -0.42
N VAL A 164 -19.23 18.50 0.74
CA VAL A 164 -18.21 17.58 1.30
C VAL A 164 -17.98 16.39 0.39
N GLU A 165 -19.06 15.75 -0.07
CA GLU A 165 -18.98 14.61 -1.00
C GLU A 165 -18.25 14.99 -2.30
N SER A 166 -18.56 16.17 -2.87
CA SER A 166 -17.90 16.67 -4.08
C SER A 166 -16.42 16.94 -3.85
N ASN A 167 -16.06 17.54 -2.73
CA ASN A 167 -14.66 17.78 -2.36
C ASN A 167 -13.89 16.46 -2.18
N ASN A 168 -14.44 15.54 -1.41
CA ASN A 168 -13.85 14.22 -1.18
C ASN A 168 -13.78 13.39 -2.47
N PHE A 169 -14.77 13.53 -3.36
CA PHE A 169 -14.72 12.93 -4.69
C PHE A 169 -13.58 13.50 -5.53
N GLY A 170 -13.41 14.83 -5.53
CA GLY A 170 -12.31 15.51 -6.23
C GLY A 170 -10.95 14.99 -5.75
N ILE A 171 -10.73 14.94 -4.44
CA ILE A 171 -9.49 14.42 -3.86
C ILE A 171 -9.23 12.97 -4.30
N ARG A 172 -10.24 12.09 -4.18
CA ARG A 172 -10.10 10.69 -4.60
C ARG A 172 -9.87 10.55 -6.10
N LYS A 173 -10.52 11.39 -6.93
CA LYS A 173 -10.31 11.39 -8.37
C LYS A 173 -8.87 11.73 -8.71
N HIS A 174 -8.32 12.80 -8.10
CA HIS A 174 -6.92 13.16 -8.32
C HIS A 174 -5.96 12.05 -7.88
N LEU A 175 -6.17 11.45 -6.71
CA LEU A 175 -5.34 10.32 -6.28
C LEU A 175 -5.37 9.17 -7.28
N LEU A 176 -6.55 8.83 -7.81
CA LEU A 176 -6.70 7.76 -8.82
C LEU A 176 -5.99 8.10 -10.14
N GLU A 177 -6.00 9.36 -10.56
CA GLU A 177 -5.33 9.81 -11.78
C GLU A 177 -3.80 9.66 -11.66
N TYR A 178 -3.21 9.96 -10.49
CA TYR A 178 -1.80 9.71 -10.21
C TYR A 178 -1.49 8.21 -10.09
N ASP A 179 -2.31 7.47 -9.34
CA ASP A 179 -2.12 6.03 -9.14
C ASP A 179 -2.24 5.24 -10.44
N LYS A 180 -3.06 5.69 -11.40
CA LYS A 180 -3.19 5.04 -12.70
C LYS A 180 -1.85 4.98 -13.44
N ILE A 181 -1.10 6.08 -13.45
CA ILE A 181 0.21 6.14 -14.12
C ILE A 181 1.16 5.12 -13.50
N MET A 182 1.24 5.08 -12.17
CA MET A 182 2.06 4.10 -11.45
C MET A 182 1.61 2.66 -11.69
N ASN A 183 0.29 2.44 -11.80
CA ASN A 183 -0.24 1.10 -12.07
C ASN A 183 0.10 0.61 -13.48
N ASP A 184 -0.02 1.48 -14.48
CA ASP A 184 0.34 1.15 -15.87
C ASP A 184 1.83 0.75 -15.96
N GLN A 185 2.72 1.49 -15.29
CA GLN A 185 4.15 1.16 -15.20
C GLN A 185 4.40 -0.15 -14.45
N ARG A 186 3.68 -0.39 -13.35
CA ARG A 186 3.76 -1.64 -12.58
C ARG A 186 3.38 -2.85 -13.41
N GLU A 187 2.31 -2.75 -14.21
CA GLU A 187 1.88 -3.84 -15.09
C GLU A 187 2.99 -4.22 -16.10
N VAL A 188 3.69 -3.23 -16.66
CA VAL A 188 4.81 -3.48 -17.58
C VAL A 188 5.95 -4.22 -16.85
N ILE A 189 6.42 -3.68 -15.73
CA ILE A 189 7.56 -4.28 -15.00
C ILE A 189 7.22 -5.67 -14.44
N TYR A 190 6.03 -5.85 -13.88
CA TYR A 190 5.61 -7.16 -13.37
C TYR A 190 5.41 -8.17 -14.51
N GLY A 191 4.97 -7.71 -15.69
CA GLY A 191 4.91 -8.53 -16.90
C GLY A 191 6.30 -9.04 -17.33
N GLU A 192 7.30 -8.16 -17.38
CA GLU A 192 8.69 -8.55 -17.70
C GLU A 192 9.27 -9.47 -16.61
N ARG A 193 9.09 -9.14 -15.35
CA ARG A 193 9.52 -10.00 -14.23
C ARG A 193 8.91 -11.40 -14.29
N PHE A 194 7.64 -11.49 -14.66
CA PHE A 194 6.95 -12.77 -14.80
C PHE A 194 7.47 -13.63 -15.95
N LYS A 195 7.85 -13.00 -17.09
CA LYS A 195 8.50 -13.70 -18.21
C LYS A 195 9.82 -14.31 -17.75
N VAL A 196 10.64 -13.57 -17.02
CA VAL A 196 11.91 -14.06 -16.46
C VAL A 196 11.68 -15.24 -15.51
N LEU A 197 10.66 -15.19 -14.65
CA LEU A 197 10.30 -16.27 -13.72
C LEU A 197 9.82 -17.54 -14.44
N LYS A 198 9.12 -17.40 -15.58
CA LYS A 198 8.60 -18.53 -16.35
C LYS A 198 9.65 -19.27 -17.18
N ASN A 199 10.91 -18.88 -17.15
CA ASN A 199 11.95 -19.44 -18.01
C ASN A 199 11.71 -19.22 -19.51
N GLU A 200 11.07 -18.13 -19.89
CA GLU A 200 11.06 -17.75 -21.29
C GLU A 200 12.50 -17.52 -21.76
N ASN A 201 12.74 -17.65 -23.09
CA ASN A 201 14.07 -17.64 -23.69
C ASN A 201 14.92 -16.41 -23.23
N LEU A 202 15.68 -16.59 -22.15
CA LEU A 202 16.49 -15.54 -21.54
C LEU A 202 17.65 -15.11 -22.45
N ARG A 203 18.20 -16.04 -23.26
CA ARG A 203 19.29 -15.75 -24.21
C ARG A 203 18.91 -14.63 -25.16
N ASP A 204 17.77 -14.74 -25.82
CA ASP A 204 17.31 -13.74 -26.79
C ASP A 204 17.03 -12.38 -26.10
N ASN A 205 16.54 -12.41 -24.87
CA ASN A 205 16.34 -11.19 -24.08
C ASN A 205 17.67 -10.50 -23.74
N VAL A 206 18.67 -11.27 -23.29
CA VAL A 206 20.01 -10.74 -22.99
C VAL A 206 20.66 -10.17 -24.25
N LEU A 207 20.63 -10.89 -25.37
CA LEU A 207 21.21 -10.42 -26.63
C LEU A 207 20.49 -9.14 -27.14
N ARG A 208 19.18 -9.06 -26.98
CA ARG A 208 18.42 -7.85 -27.31
C ARG A 208 18.81 -6.67 -26.41
N MET A 209 18.95 -6.88 -25.09
CA MET A 209 19.43 -5.86 -24.16
C MET A 209 20.84 -5.39 -24.51
N THR A 210 21.72 -6.32 -24.85
CA THR A 210 23.08 -6.02 -25.28
C THR A 210 23.08 -5.16 -26.55
N LYS A 211 22.27 -5.51 -27.56
CA LYS A 211 22.14 -4.72 -28.78
C LYS A 211 21.62 -3.33 -28.51
N ASN A 212 20.58 -3.20 -27.65
CA ASN A 212 20.01 -1.91 -27.29
C ASN A 212 21.03 -1.02 -26.56
N THR A 213 21.80 -1.59 -25.63
CA THR A 213 22.87 -0.86 -24.89
C THR A 213 23.94 -0.33 -25.85
N ILE A 214 24.39 -1.15 -26.79
CA ILE A 214 25.36 -0.73 -27.80
C ILE A 214 24.76 0.34 -28.72
N THR A 215 23.54 0.13 -29.21
CA THR A 215 22.85 1.08 -30.07
C THR A 215 22.70 2.44 -29.39
N LYS A 216 22.33 2.47 -28.12
CA LYS A 216 22.23 3.70 -27.33
C LYS A 216 23.59 4.42 -27.21
N ALA A 217 24.64 3.68 -26.88
CA ALA A 217 25.97 4.26 -26.75
C ALA A 217 26.48 4.85 -28.05
N VAL A 218 26.29 4.15 -29.17
CA VAL A 218 26.64 4.65 -30.49
C VAL A 218 25.79 5.86 -30.88
N THR A 219 24.49 5.78 -30.70
CA THR A 219 23.57 6.90 -30.99
C THR A 219 23.97 8.16 -30.20
N ASN A 220 24.30 8.02 -28.90
CA ASN A 220 24.74 9.15 -28.09
C ASN A 220 26.06 9.74 -28.58
N ALA A 221 26.98 8.91 -29.08
CA ALA A 221 28.27 9.37 -29.60
C ALA A 221 28.18 10.00 -31.01
N THR A 222 27.16 9.66 -31.77
CA THR A 222 26.96 10.10 -33.17
C THR A 222 25.87 11.13 -33.32
N ASN A 223 25.04 11.36 -32.29
CA ASN A 223 23.85 12.21 -32.36
C ASN A 223 24.21 13.68 -32.69
N GLY A 224 23.68 14.16 -33.81
CA GLY A 224 23.89 15.51 -34.29
C GLY A 224 25.24 15.76 -34.95
N ILE A 225 26.06 14.71 -35.19
CA ILE A 225 27.37 14.83 -35.83
C ILE A 225 27.30 14.13 -37.18
N GLU A 226 27.40 14.88 -38.28
CA GLU A 226 27.24 14.35 -39.65
C GLU A 226 28.45 13.57 -40.14
N TYR A 227 29.66 13.91 -39.68
CA TYR A 227 30.89 13.31 -40.11
C TYR A 227 31.47 12.35 -39.06
N ALA A 228 31.79 11.13 -39.49
CA ALA A 228 32.32 10.11 -38.59
C ALA A 228 33.69 10.45 -37.99
N GLU A 229 34.44 11.36 -38.62
CA GLU A 229 35.73 11.86 -38.13
C GLU A 229 35.59 12.65 -36.82
N ASP A 230 34.43 13.29 -36.62
CA ASP A 230 34.16 14.10 -35.45
C ASP A 230 33.52 13.31 -34.28
N TRP A 231 33.23 12.03 -34.48
CA TRP A 231 32.67 11.17 -33.44
C TRP A 231 33.69 10.91 -32.32
N ASN A 232 33.28 11.08 -31.09
CA ASN A 232 34.13 10.77 -29.94
C ASN A 232 34.10 9.24 -29.62
N LEU A 233 34.70 8.44 -30.52
CA LEU A 233 34.73 6.99 -30.37
C LEU A 233 35.52 6.55 -29.13
N ALA A 234 36.54 7.30 -28.72
CA ALA A 234 37.34 6.95 -27.53
C ALA A 234 36.48 7.00 -26.27
N ALA A 235 35.74 8.08 -26.03
CA ALA A 235 34.88 8.20 -24.87
C ALA A 235 33.70 7.19 -24.91
N MET A 236 33.18 6.90 -26.09
CA MET A 236 32.16 5.84 -26.27
C MET A 236 32.72 4.47 -25.92
N MET A 237 33.91 4.12 -26.38
CA MET A 237 34.55 2.84 -26.07
C MET A 237 34.94 2.72 -24.61
N ASP A 238 35.42 3.80 -23.98
CA ASP A 238 35.67 3.85 -22.55
C ASP A 238 34.40 3.54 -21.74
N HIS A 239 33.28 4.14 -22.12
CA HIS A 239 31.99 3.87 -21.49
C HIS A 239 31.54 2.43 -21.73
N LEU A 240 31.54 1.95 -22.97
CA LEU A 240 31.14 0.61 -23.32
C LEU A 240 32.01 -0.47 -22.67
N SER A 241 33.33 -0.25 -22.53
CA SER A 241 34.22 -1.19 -21.89
C SER A 241 33.95 -1.37 -20.40
N THR A 242 33.32 -0.39 -19.74
CA THR A 242 32.84 -0.54 -18.36
C THR A 242 31.63 -1.45 -18.25
N ILE A 243 30.89 -1.65 -19.35
CA ILE A 243 29.66 -2.47 -19.41
C ILE A 243 30.00 -3.84 -20.00
N ILE A 244 30.66 -3.89 -21.15
CA ILE A 244 31.07 -5.10 -21.86
C ILE A 244 32.58 -5.04 -21.98
N PRO A 245 33.33 -6.02 -21.45
CA PRO A 245 34.81 -6.01 -21.49
C PRO A 245 35.32 -6.32 -22.89
N PHE A 246 35.18 -5.35 -23.78
CA PHE A 246 35.80 -5.45 -25.11
C PHE A 246 37.33 -5.43 -24.99
N GLU A 247 38.01 -6.26 -25.76
CA GLU A 247 39.42 -6.07 -26.03
C GLU A 247 39.62 -4.74 -26.75
N GLU A 248 40.79 -4.11 -26.57
CA GLU A 248 41.09 -2.81 -27.19
C GLU A 248 40.77 -2.83 -28.69
N VAL A 249 39.77 -2.00 -29.06
CA VAL A 249 39.36 -1.79 -30.43
C VAL A 249 39.86 -0.43 -30.83
N GLU A 250 41.04 -0.40 -31.47
CA GLU A 250 41.56 0.83 -32.06
C GLU A 250 41.04 0.96 -33.50
N PHE A 251 40.44 2.13 -33.77
CA PHE A 251 40.01 2.48 -35.13
C PHE A 251 41.08 3.37 -35.77
N THR A 252 41.59 2.94 -36.93
CA THR A 252 42.47 3.82 -37.71
C THR A 252 41.68 4.95 -38.33
N LYS A 253 42.31 6.09 -38.61
CA LYS A 253 41.64 7.27 -39.18
C LYS A 253 40.97 6.97 -40.54
N GLU A 254 41.52 6.04 -41.31
CA GLU A 254 40.95 5.63 -42.61
C GLU A 254 39.71 4.75 -42.44
N GLU A 255 39.68 3.91 -41.40
CA GLU A 255 38.51 3.11 -41.05
C GLU A 255 37.39 4.02 -40.50
N GLN A 256 37.73 5.01 -39.67
CA GLN A 256 36.77 5.94 -39.09
C GLN A 256 36.05 6.75 -40.18
N GLN A 257 36.74 7.20 -41.23
CA GLN A 257 36.11 7.96 -42.35
C GLN A 257 35.02 7.20 -43.09
N ASN A 258 35.11 5.85 -43.15
CA ASN A 258 34.17 4.99 -43.86
C ASN A 258 33.14 4.32 -42.97
N LEU A 259 33.15 4.66 -41.65
CA LEU A 259 32.26 4.04 -40.67
C LEU A 259 30.88 4.66 -40.75
N SER A 260 29.84 3.81 -40.82
CA SER A 260 28.46 4.23 -40.53
C SER A 260 28.04 3.81 -39.11
N ALA A 261 27.10 4.53 -38.50
CA ALA A 261 26.61 4.18 -37.19
C ALA A 261 26.07 2.74 -37.11
N ASP A 262 25.37 2.30 -38.18
CA ASP A 262 24.83 0.94 -38.25
C ASP A 262 25.95 -0.13 -38.35
N SER A 263 27.00 0.13 -39.18
CA SER A 263 28.12 -0.80 -39.29
C SER A 263 28.93 -0.90 -37.97
N LEU A 264 29.03 0.20 -37.24
CA LEU A 264 29.65 0.22 -35.90
C LEU A 264 28.84 -0.59 -34.87
N ILE A 265 27.49 -0.42 -34.87
CA ILE A 265 26.61 -1.21 -34.04
C ILE A 265 26.75 -2.71 -34.34
N ASP A 266 26.73 -3.10 -35.62
CA ASP A 266 26.80 -4.51 -36.02
C ASP A 266 28.17 -5.10 -35.67
N LEU A 267 29.27 -4.35 -35.83
CA LEU A 267 30.61 -4.78 -35.45
C LEU A 267 30.72 -4.99 -33.92
N LEU A 268 30.29 -4.04 -33.13
CA LEU A 268 30.34 -4.15 -31.66
C LEU A 268 29.41 -5.24 -31.14
N TYR A 269 28.24 -5.37 -31.76
CA TYR A 269 27.30 -6.42 -31.39
C TYR A 269 27.83 -7.82 -31.70
N SER A 270 28.47 -8.06 -32.88
CA SER A 270 29.07 -9.35 -33.19
C SER A 270 30.16 -9.74 -32.17
N LYS A 271 31.04 -8.79 -31.81
CA LYS A 271 32.03 -9.02 -30.75
C LYS A 271 31.40 -9.32 -29.38
N ALA A 272 30.33 -8.62 -29.04
CA ALA A 272 29.61 -8.89 -27.78
C ALA A 272 28.95 -10.28 -27.77
N VAL A 273 28.44 -10.73 -28.94
CA VAL A 273 27.89 -12.10 -29.09
C VAL A 273 28.99 -13.15 -28.92
N GLU A 274 30.16 -12.96 -29.51
CA GLU A 274 31.31 -13.88 -29.36
C GLU A 274 31.73 -14.00 -27.87
N LEU A 275 31.80 -12.86 -27.13
CA LEU A 275 32.11 -12.86 -25.71
C LEU A 275 31.02 -13.59 -24.90
N TYR A 276 29.76 -13.39 -25.26
CA TYR A 276 28.66 -14.07 -24.61
C TYR A 276 28.66 -15.58 -24.85
N GLU A 277 28.88 -16.01 -26.09
CA GLU A 277 29.01 -17.44 -26.49
C GLU A 277 30.22 -18.11 -25.82
N GLY A 278 31.32 -17.39 -25.62
CA GLY A 278 32.45 -17.83 -24.80
C GLY A 278 32.03 -18.13 -23.36
N LYS A 279 31.27 -17.26 -22.75
CA LYS A 279 30.71 -17.48 -21.39
C LYS A 279 29.71 -18.64 -21.36
N GLU A 280 28.87 -18.75 -22.38
CA GLU A 280 27.91 -19.85 -22.49
C GLU A 280 28.64 -21.22 -22.59
N ALA A 281 29.76 -21.28 -23.32
CA ALA A 281 30.60 -22.48 -23.38
C ALA A 281 31.30 -22.81 -22.05
N GLU A 282 31.68 -21.78 -21.27
CA GLU A 282 32.33 -21.95 -19.96
C GLU A 282 31.35 -22.42 -18.88
N LEU A 283 30.14 -21.81 -18.81
CA LEU A 283 29.19 -21.97 -17.70
C LEU A 283 28.07 -22.96 -18.02
N GLY A 284 27.81 -23.28 -19.28
CA GLY A 284 26.78 -24.21 -19.72
C GLY A 284 25.37 -23.83 -19.20
N GLU A 285 24.64 -24.81 -18.68
CA GLU A 285 23.29 -24.62 -18.17
C GLU A 285 23.22 -23.69 -16.95
N GLN A 286 24.30 -23.55 -16.18
CA GLN A 286 24.35 -22.67 -15.03
C GLN A 286 24.18 -21.21 -15.42
N LEU A 287 24.60 -20.84 -16.64
CA LEU A 287 24.43 -19.47 -17.14
C LEU A 287 22.95 -19.05 -17.15
N ARG A 288 22.02 -19.93 -17.47
CA ARG A 288 20.58 -19.62 -17.50
C ARG A 288 20.03 -19.27 -16.12
N GLU A 289 20.52 -19.98 -15.10
CA GLU A 289 20.10 -19.67 -13.72
C GLU A 289 20.72 -18.35 -13.24
N ILE A 290 21.96 -18.10 -13.61
CA ILE A 290 22.67 -16.85 -13.30
C ILE A 290 21.96 -15.66 -13.96
N GLU A 291 21.61 -15.77 -15.25
CA GLU A 291 20.86 -14.74 -15.98
C GLU A 291 19.54 -14.40 -15.27
N ARG A 292 18.80 -15.43 -14.87
CA ARG A 292 17.53 -15.27 -14.15
C ARG A 292 17.73 -14.50 -12.84
N VAL A 293 18.69 -14.93 -12.04
CA VAL A 293 18.96 -14.33 -10.72
C VAL A 293 19.39 -12.87 -10.88
N ILE A 294 20.29 -12.59 -11.82
CA ILE A 294 20.76 -11.22 -12.07
C ILE A 294 19.61 -10.34 -12.57
N MET A 295 18.86 -10.79 -13.58
CA MET A 295 17.75 -10.01 -14.13
C MET A 295 16.72 -9.69 -13.06
N LEU A 296 16.30 -10.67 -12.25
CA LEU A 296 15.35 -10.44 -11.17
C LEU A 296 15.89 -9.45 -10.14
N LYS A 297 17.15 -9.59 -9.74
CA LYS A 297 17.77 -8.71 -8.76
C LYS A 297 17.84 -7.27 -9.26
N VAL A 298 18.25 -7.06 -10.50
CA VAL A 298 18.37 -5.72 -11.09
C VAL A 298 16.98 -5.10 -11.27
N ILE A 299 16.00 -5.86 -11.80
CA ILE A 299 14.62 -5.38 -11.95
C ILE A 299 14.05 -4.96 -10.59
N ASP A 300 14.18 -5.82 -9.58
CA ASP A 300 13.61 -5.55 -8.24
C ASP A 300 14.27 -4.32 -7.61
N GLN A 301 15.58 -4.15 -7.74
CA GLN A 301 16.28 -2.98 -7.20
C GLN A 301 15.89 -1.69 -7.90
N LYS A 302 15.94 -1.66 -9.24
CA LYS A 302 15.60 -0.45 -10.02
C LYS A 302 14.14 -0.06 -9.86
N TRP A 303 13.25 -1.05 -9.72
CA TRP A 303 11.85 -0.79 -9.44
C TRP A 303 11.64 -0.14 -8.06
N MET A 304 12.35 -0.58 -7.03
CA MET A 304 12.30 0.05 -5.71
C MET A 304 12.79 1.49 -5.75
N ASP A 305 13.93 1.73 -6.40
CA ASP A 305 14.48 3.08 -6.58
C ASP A 305 13.50 3.98 -7.35
N HIS A 306 12.84 3.42 -8.37
CA HIS A 306 11.82 4.14 -9.16
C HIS A 306 10.60 4.54 -8.31
N LEU A 307 10.11 3.65 -7.44
CA LEU A 307 9.01 3.97 -6.54
C LEU A 307 9.34 5.16 -5.64
N ASP A 308 10.56 5.19 -5.10
CA ASP A 308 11.02 6.30 -4.26
C ASP A 308 11.14 7.61 -5.05
N ASN A 309 11.69 7.55 -6.27
CA ASN A 309 11.78 8.72 -7.16
C ASN A 309 10.39 9.27 -7.52
N MET A 310 9.43 8.39 -7.82
CA MET A 310 8.07 8.76 -8.14
C MET A 310 7.34 9.39 -6.94
N ASP A 311 7.58 8.89 -5.73
CA ASP A 311 6.98 9.49 -4.53
C ASP A 311 7.56 10.87 -4.24
N GLN A 312 8.88 11.06 -4.37
CA GLN A 312 9.52 12.36 -4.23
C GLN A 312 9.00 13.35 -5.28
N MET A 313 8.89 12.94 -6.54
CA MET A 313 8.33 13.77 -7.62
C MET A 313 6.89 14.17 -7.30
N ARG A 314 6.05 13.25 -6.82
CA ARG A 314 4.65 13.52 -6.47
C ARG A 314 4.52 14.58 -5.37
N GLN A 315 5.42 14.60 -4.40
CA GLN A 315 5.42 15.59 -3.33
C GLN A 315 5.74 17.00 -3.85
N GLY A 316 6.63 17.12 -4.86
CA GLY A 316 7.06 18.40 -5.42
C GLY A 316 6.20 18.93 -6.57
N ILE A 317 5.47 18.07 -7.27
CA ILE A 317 4.81 18.42 -8.55
C ILE A 317 3.74 19.51 -8.43
N ASN A 318 3.09 19.61 -7.26
CA ASN A 318 2.06 20.62 -7.01
C ASN A 318 2.61 22.07 -7.12
N LEU A 319 3.91 22.27 -6.95
CA LEU A 319 4.56 23.57 -7.12
C LEU A 319 4.49 24.07 -8.56
N GLN A 320 4.35 23.18 -9.54
CA GLN A 320 4.20 23.54 -10.95
C GLN A 320 2.92 24.35 -11.23
N ALA A 321 1.92 24.22 -10.37
CA ALA A 321 0.69 25.02 -10.47
C ALA A 321 0.95 26.53 -10.36
N TYR A 322 1.99 26.96 -9.64
CA TYR A 322 2.39 28.38 -9.58
C TYR A 322 2.92 28.88 -10.94
N GLY A 323 3.49 27.97 -11.75
CA GLY A 323 3.91 28.25 -13.12
C GLY A 323 2.79 28.15 -14.18
N GLN A 324 1.52 28.07 -13.75
CA GLN A 324 0.35 27.88 -14.63
C GLN A 324 0.38 26.57 -15.44
N ARG A 325 1.15 25.60 -15.01
CA ARG A 325 1.18 24.25 -15.60
C ARG A 325 0.26 23.32 -14.82
N ASP A 326 -0.43 22.44 -15.55
CA ASP A 326 -1.25 21.42 -14.90
C ASP A 326 -0.33 20.36 -14.25
N PRO A 327 -0.36 20.22 -12.91
CA PRO A 327 0.52 19.29 -12.22
C PRO A 327 0.37 17.83 -12.67
N LEU A 328 -0.84 17.39 -13.07
CA LEU A 328 -1.09 16.03 -13.52
C LEU A 328 -0.45 15.78 -14.90
N ILE A 329 -0.50 16.75 -15.79
CA ILE A 329 0.11 16.66 -17.12
C ILE A 329 1.64 16.59 -16.97
N GLU A 330 2.22 17.49 -16.17
CA GLU A 330 3.66 17.51 -15.90
C GLU A 330 4.11 16.21 -15.23
N TYR A 331 3.34 15.70 -14.25
CA TYR A 331 3.61 14.40 -13.61
C TYR A 331 3.65 13.27 -14.64
N ARG A 332 2.73 13.27 -15.61
CA ARG A 332 2.69 12.23 -16.65
C ARG A 332 3.93 12.27 -17.54
N PHE A 333 4.37 13.45 -17.98
CA PHE A 333 5.57 13.58 -18.80
C PHE A 333 6.82 13.16 -18.03
N LEU A 334 7.05 13.74 -16.86
CA LEU A 334 8.22 13.40 -16.04
C LEU A 334 8.23 11.93 -15.63
N SER A 335 7.07 11.34 -15.33
CA SER A 335 6.98 9.91 -14.99
C SER A 335 7.34 9.02 -16.15
N PHE A 336 7.04 9.41 -17.39
CA PHE A 336 7.43 8.68 -18.59
C PHE A 336 8.95 8.71 -18.76
N ASP A 337 9.56 9.90 -18.68
CA ASP A 337 11.01 10.06 -18.82
C ASP A 337 11.79 9.27 -17.76
N ILE A 338 11.38 9.35 -16.48
CA ILE A 338 12.01 8.58 -15.39
C ILE A 338 11.82 7.07 -15.57
N PHE A 339 10.67 6.64 -16.09
CA PHE A 339 10.41 5.23 -16.36
C PHE A 339 11.24 4.71 -17.53
N GLU A 340 11.39 5.48 -18.60
CA GLU A 340 12.25 5.15 -19.74
C GLU A 340 13.70 5.03 -19.28
N GLU A 341 14.23 6.02 -18.53
CA GLU A 341 15.56 5.95 -17.94
C GLU A 341 15.76 4.72 -17.05
N MET A 342 14.78 4.37 -16.22
CA MET A 342 14.83 3.16 -15.39
C MET A 342 14.93 1.90 -16.24
N THR A 343 14.12 1.79 -17.31
CA THR A 343 14.14 0.59 -18.17
C THR A 343 15.46 0.46 -18.93
N GLU A 344 16.06 1.55 -19.36
CA GLU A 344 17.40 1.59 -19.95
C GLU A 344 18.46 1.19 -18.94
N ASN A 345 18.41 1.71 -17.71
CA ASN A 345 19.33 1.34 -16.64
C ASN A 345 19.21 -0.15 -16.24
N ILE A 346 18.02 -0.75 -16.30
CA ILE A 346 17.83 -2.19 -16.09
C ILE A 346 18.59 -2.97 -17.17
N GLN A 347 18.50 -2.56 -18.45
CA GLN A 347 19.20 -3.26 -19.55
C GLN A 347 20.72 -3.14 -19.36
N GLU A 348 21.22 -1.93 -19.15
CA GLU A 348 22.66 -1.66 -18.99
C GLU A 348 23.26 -2.42 -17.79
N GLU A 349 22.64 -2.34 -16.60
CA GLU A 349 23.15 -3.03 -15.42
C GLU A 349 23.05 -4.56 -15.53
N THR A 350 22.01 -5.07 -16.18
CA THR A 350 21.90 -6.51 -16.45
C THR A 350 23.03 -6.97 -17.35
N VAL A 351 23.27 -6.28 -18.47
CA VAL A 351 24.37 -6.59 -19.40
C VAL A 351 25.71 -6.50 -18.66
N LYS A 352 25.96 -5.40 -17.96
CA LYS A 352 27.17 -5.20 -17.17
C LYS A 352 27.42 -6.34 -16.19
N ALA A 353 26.42 -6.70 -15.40
CA ALA A 353 26.55 -7.77 -14.42
C ALA A 353 26.86 -9.12 -15.06
N LEU A 354 26.22 -9.44 -16.20
CA LEU A 354 26.41 -10.70 -16.92
C LEU A 354 27.78 -10.81 -17.55
N PHE A 355 28.28 -9.72 -18.15
CA PHE A 355 29.59 -9.74 -18.80
C PHE A 355 30.78 -9.69 -17.82
N HIS A 356 30.56 -9.20 -16.59
CA HIS A 356 31.61 -9.13 -15.56
C HIS A 356 31.57 -10.28 -14.55
N ILE A 357 30.59 -11.19 -14.65
CA ILE A 357 30.50 -12.30 -13.72
C ILE A 357 31.71 -13.23 -13.87
N ARG A 358 32.30 -13.60 -12.74
CA ARG A 358 33.34 -14.63 -12.64
C ARG A 358 32.88 -15.66 -11.64
N VAL A 359 32.68 -16.89 -12.06
CA VAL A 359 32.36 -17.99 -11.18
C VAL A 359 33.66 -18.47 -10.53
N GLN A 360 33.79 -18.27 -9.22
CA GLN A 360 34.85 -18.91 -8.48
C GLN A 360 34.46 -20.39 -8.28
N PRO A 361 35.32 -21.35 -8.64
CA PRO A 361 35.04 -22.75 -8.33
C PRO A 361 34.82 -22.88 -6.83
N HIS A 362 33.73 -23.51 -6.45
CA HIS A 362 33.36 -23.76 -5.08
C HIS A 362 34.49 -24.50 -4.40
N GLN A 363 35.34 -23.82 -3.63
CA GLN A 363 36.23 -24.49 -2.70
C GLN A 363 35.32 -25.16 -1.68
N GLU A 364 35.24 -26.50 -1.75
CA GLU A 364 34.63 -27.27 -0.65
C GLU A 364 35.30 -26.83 0.64
N ILE A 365 34.59 -26.07 1.43
CA ILE A 365 35.01 -25.77 2.80
C ILE A 365 34.96 -27.12 3.52
N LYS A 366 36.06 -27.86 3.48
CA LYS A 366 36.25 -28.98 4.37
C LYS A 366 36.21 -28.40 5.77
N ARG A 367 35.08 -28.55 6.43
CA ARG A 367 34.96 -28.29 7.85
C ARG A 367 35.90 -29.28 8.53
N GLU A 368 37.12 -28.87 8.84
CA GLU A 368 37.96 -29.61 9.77
C GLU A 368 37.21 -29.63 11.10
N ALA A 369 36.90 -30.83 11.56
CA ALA A 369 36.30 -30.99 12.86
C ALA A 369 37.26 -30.47 13.93
N VAL A 370 36.99 -29.28 14.44
CA VAL A 370 37.79 -28.59 15.47
C VAL A 370 37.79 -29.35 16.81
N VAL A 371 36.91 -30.34 16.93
CA VAL A 371 36.82 -31.21 18.15
C VAL A 371 37.23 -32.63 17.75
N LYS A 372 38.45 -32.99 18.09
CA LYS A 372 38.87 -34.39 18.19
C LYS A 372 38.11 -34.97 19.39
N VAL A 373 37.16 -35.89 19.13
CA VAL A 373 36.53 -36.66 20.19
C VAL A 373 37.62 -37.54 20.84
N THR A 374 38.11 -37.13 21.99
CA THR A 374 39.25 -37.79 22.68
C THR A 374 38.83 -38.94 23.58
N ALA A 375 37.52 -39.13 23.80
CA ALA A 375 37.03 -40.36 24.46
C ALA A 375 35.54 -40.56 24.24
N THR A 376 35.14 -41.68 23.72
CA THR A 376 33.80 -42.25 23.89
C THR A 376 33.85 -43.21 25.07
N ASN A 377 33.30 -42.79 26.21
CA ASN A 377 33.11 -43.69 27.35
C ASN A 377 31.91 -44.59 27.05
N HIS A 378 32.19 -45.72 26.40
CA HIS A 378 31.29 -46.87 26.48
C HIS A 378 31.65 -47.61 27.74
N LYS A 379 30.89 -47.50 28.79
CA LYS A 379 30.78 -48.46 29.85
C LYS A 379 29.33 -48.65 30.24
N ASP A 380 28.92 -49.83 29.91
CA ASP A 380 28.01 -50.75 30.61
C ASP A 380 26.74 -50.21 31.30
N GLU A 381 25.70 -50.87 30.92
CA GLU A 381 24.38 -50.98 31.51
C GLU A 381 24.36 -50.99 33.02
N SER A 382 23.34 -50.38 33.56
CA SER A 382 22.87 -50.33 34.95
C SER A 382 23.27 -49.08 35.72
N LEU A 383 22.40 -48.10 35.69
CA LEU A 383 21.93 -47.36 36.87
C LEU A 383 20.97 -46.22 36.42
N GLY A 384 19.89 -46.14 37.11
CA GLY A 384 18.69 -45.40 36.88
C GLY A 384 18.81 -43.96 36.31
N ALA A 385 17.88 -43.61 35.49
CA ALA A 385 17.70 -42.28 34.94
C ALA A 385 17.59 -41.21 36.05
N GLN A 386 18.62 -40.35 36.15
CA GLN A 386 18.51 -39.16 36.98
C GLN A 386 17.58 -38.14 36.27
N PRO A 387 16.71 -37.46 37.00
CA PRO A 387 15.79 -36.48 36.42
C PRO A 387 16.57 -35.31 35.87
N VAL A 388 16.28 -34.98 34.60
CA VAL A 388 16.77 -33.78 33.93
C VAL A 388 16.26 -32.55 34.70
N VAL A 389 17.15 -31.82 35.36
CA VAL A 389 16.82 -30.55 35.99
C VAL A 389 16.41 -29.57 34.89
N LYS A 390 15.13 -29.24 34.81
CA LYS A 390 14.64 -28.17 33.96
C LYS A 390 15.31 -26.88 34.42
N LYS A 391 16.09 -26.26 33.53
CA LYS A 391 16.59 -24.89 33.74
C LYS A 391 15.38 -24.01 34.04
N GLU A 392 15.49 -23.21 35.10
CA GLU A 392 14.48 -22.21 35.47
C GLU A 392 14.11 -21.36 34.26
N LYS A 393 12.80 -21.21 34.04
CA LYS A 393 12.32 -20.30 32.99
C LYS A 393 12.57 -18.90 33.47
N VAL A 394 13.42 -18.17 32.71
CA VAL A 394 13.67 -16.74 32.93
C VAL A 394 12.34 -15.98 32.82
N GLY A 395 11.95 -15.27 33.85
CA GLY A 395 10.73 -14.50 33.93
C GLY A 395 10.81 -13.25 33.04
N ARG A 396 9.66 -12.64 32.76
CA ARG A 396 9.54 -11.49 31.86
C ARG A 396 10.33 -10.23 32.30
N ASN A 397 10.71 -10.18 33.59
CA ASN A 397 11.44 -9.06 34.20
C ASN A 397 12.85 -9.45 34.70
N ASP A 398 13.34 -10.62 34.36
CA ASP A 398 14.66 -11.09 34.81
C ASP A 398 15.75 -10.65 33.83
N LEU A 399 16.96 -10.53 34.33
CA LEU A 399 18.13 -10.19 33.52
C LEU A 399 18.41 -11.30 32.50
N CYS A 400 18.59 -10.92 31.24
CA CYS A 400 18.92 -11.88 30.18
C CYS A 400 20.28 -12.56 30.47
N PRO A 401 20.36 -13.89 30.39
CA PRO A 401 21.63 -14.62 30.59
C PRO A 401 22.74 -14.21 29.61
N CYS A 402 22.44 -13.51 28.52
CA CYS A 402 23.41 -12.98 27.57
C CYS A 402 24.03 -11.65 27.97
N GLY A 403 23.54 -10.98 29.02
CA GLY A 403 24.10 -9.74 29.58
C GLY A 403 23.86 -8.46 28.78
N LEU A 404 23.10 -8.49 27.68
CA LEU A 404 22.98 -7.37 26.75
C LEU A 404 21.70 -6.54 26.88
N SER A 405 20.62 -7.02 27.49
CA SER A 405 19.36 -6.27 27.59
C SER A 405 18.41 -6.88 28.63
N LEU A 406 17.56 -6.03 29.23
CA LEU A 406 16.48 -6.41 30.14
C LEU A 406 15.21 -6.95 29.44
N ILE A 407 15.12 -6.88 28.11
CA ILE A 407 13.93 -7.30 27.36
C ILE A 407 14.38 -8.03 26.10
N HIS A 408 14.33 -9.36 26.13
CA HIS A 408 14.30 -10.20 24.93
C HIS A 408 12.84 -10.53 24.61
N ILE A 409 12.25 -9.84 23.65
CA ILE A 409 10.99 -10.24 23.03
C ILE A 409 11.35 -11.37 22.05
N SER A 410 11.19 -12.62 22.48
CA SER A 410 11.21 -13.74 21.55
C SER A 410 9.93 -13.67 20.72
N GLU A 411 10.03 -13.33 19.44
CA GLU A 411 8.94 -13.55 18.48
C GLU A 411 8.65 -15.05 18.41
N PRO A 412 7.36 -15.45 18.40
CA PRO A 412 7.00 -16.85 18.20
C PRO A 412 7.35 -17.22 16.75
N THR A 413 8.34 -18.09 16.59
CA THR A 413 8.57 -18.78 15.31
C THR A 413 7.30 -19.54 14.93
N ARG A 414 6.63 -19.09 13.86
CA ARG A 414 5.59 -19.86 13.20
C ARG A 414 6.25 -21.07 12.52
N HIS A 415 5.88 -22.26 12.96
CA HIS A 415 6.00 -23.49 12.17
C HIS A 415 4.90 -23.52 11.13
#